data_1131204749021cc3621deb453607979a
#
_entry.id   1131204749021cc3621deb453607979a
#
_cell.length_a   1.000
_cell.length_b   1.000
_cell.length_c   1.000
_cell.angle_alpha   90.00
_cell.angle_beta   90.00
_cell.angle_gamma   90.00
#
_symmetry.space_group_name_H-M   'P 1'
#
loop_
_entity.id
_entity.type
_entity.pdbx_description
1 polymer ?
#
loop_
_entity_poly.entity_id
_entity_poly.type
_entity_poly.pdbx_seq_one_letter_code
_entity_poly.pdbx_strand_id
1 'polypeptide(L)'
;VDAAAIYGGLAGEISFYGMLSAEAIGQRQETLSAPIEADAATLTTFGAGAAVRRAVKLAQLDMRPESQREWLYIVRGLPDEALLVAAEYARREGLYDRAINTAERTSTRHDFGLRYLMPFRPQFATAAQEHAVDAALLFGIARQESRFVPDIVSSAGAVGLMQLMPPTAQ
;
A
#
# COMPACT_ATOMS: atom_id res chain seq x y z
N VAL A 1 -20.15 -24.46 17.67
CA VAL A 1 -19.10 -23.44 17.78
C VAL A 1 -19.79 -22.10 17.82
N ASP A 2 -19.51 -21.29 18.84
CA ASP A 2 -20.14 -19.98 19.01
C ASP A 2 -19.47 -18.99 18.02
N ALA A 3 -20.26 -18.44 17.10
CA ALA A 3 -19.79 -17.49 16.10
C ALA A 3 -19.21 -16.22 16.74
N ALA A 4 -19.78 -15.74 17.84
CA ALA A 4 -19.31 -14.59 18.57
C ALA A 4 -17.89 -14.80 19.14
N ALA A 5 -17.57 -16.01 19.60
CA ALA A 5 -16.23 -16.35 20.09
C ALA A 5 -15.20 -16.34 18.94
N ILE A 6 -15.57 -16.81 17.74
CA ILE A 6 -14.69 -16.77 16.56
C ILE A 6 -14.46 -15.31 16.14
N TYR A 7 -15.51 -14.52 16.03
CA TYR A 7 -15.39 -13.10 15.68
C TYR A 7 -14.57 -12.33 16.72
N GLY A 8 -14.77 -12.62 18.02
CA GLY A 8 -13.99 -12.01 19.09
C GLY A 8 -12.48 -12.27 18.96
N GLY A 9 -12.09 -13.46 18.50
CA GLY A 9 -10.69 -13.81 18.25
C GLY A 9 -10.07 -13.04 17.06
N LEU A 10 -10.88 -12.68 16.07
CA LEU A 10 -10.41 -11.98 14.87
C LEU A 10 -10.56 -10.44 14.95
N ALA A 11 -11.46 -9.95 15.78
CA ALA A 11 -11.84 -8.53 15.82
C ALA A 11 -10.69 -7.57 16.16
N GLY A 12 -9.61 -8.07 16.79
CA GLY A 12 -8.39 -7.31 17.08
C GLY A 12 -7.39 -7.25 15.90
N GLU A 13 -7.59 -8.06 14.86
CA GLU A 13 -6.67 -8.06 13.73
C GLU A 13 -6.89 -6.86 12.81
N ILE A 14 -5.78 -6.25 12.37
CA ILE A 14 -5.80 -5.16 11.39
C ILE A 14 -5.85 -5.76 9.98
N SER A 15 -6.96 -6.38 9.68
CA SER A 15 -7.25 -7.02 8.40
C SER A 15 -8.70 -6.75 7.99
N PHE A 16 -9.04 -7.02 6.73
CA PHE A 16 -10.41 -6.94 6.24
C PHE A 16 -11.35 -7.83 7.08
N TYR A 17 -10.95 -9.06 7.37
CA TYR A 17 -11.74 -9.97 8.18
C TYR A 17 -11.82 -9.57 9.66
N GLY A 18 -10.75 -8.96 10.19
CA GLY A 18 -10.77 -8.38 11.53
C GLY A 18 -11.79 -7.25 11.65
N MET A 19 -11.83 -6.34 10.66
CA MET A 19 -12.83 -5.27 10.61
C MET A 19 -14.26 -5.81 10.52
N LEU A 20 -14.54 -6.79 9.63
CA LEU A 20 -15.85 -7.42 9.53
C LEU A 20 -16.23 -8.16 10.82
N SER A 21 -15.28 -8.81 11.46
CA SER A 21 -15.52 -9.51 12.73
C SER A 21 -15.86 -8.54 13.86
N ALA A 22 -15.14 -7.42 13.95
CA ALA A 22 -15.44 -6.37 14.92
C ALA A 22 -16.84 -5.79 14.69
N GLU A 23 -17.20 -5.48 13.45
CA GLU A 23 -18.54 -5.00 13.07
C GLU A 23 -19.63 -6.01 13.44
N ALA A 24 -19.42 -7.30 13.15
CA ALA A 24 -20.39 -8.37 13.43
C ALA A 24 -20.71 -8.52 14.93
N ILE A 25 -19.77 -8.16 15.82
CA ILE A 25 -19.98 -8.20 17.28
C ILE A 25 -20.23 -6.82 17.89
N GLY A 26 -20.48 -5.80 17.04
CA GLY A 26 -20.79 -4.44 17.48
C GLY A 26 -19.61 -3.68 18.09
N GLN A 27 -18.38 -4.14 17.86
CA GLN A 27 -17.15 -3.46 18.28
C GLN A 27 -16.65 -2.52 17.19
N ARG A 28 -16.15 -1.35 17.60
CA ARG A 28 -15.34 -0.51 16.72
C ARG A 28 -13.88 -0.89 16.90
N GLN A 29 -13.22 -1.17 15.80
CA GLN A 29 -11.79 -1.34 15.81
C GLN A 29 -11.13 0.04 16.02
N GLU A 30 -10.68 0.32 17.22
CA GLU A 30 -9.87 1.50 17.52
C GLU A 30 -8.45 1.25 17.04
N THR A 31 -8.25 1.45 15.76
CA THR A 31 -6.93 1.27 15.18
C THR A 31 -6.15 2.56 15.29
N LEU A 32 -5.21 2.60 16.20
CA LEU A 32 -4.31 3.73 16.37
C LEU A 32 -3.31 3.74 15.21
N SER A 33 -3.51 4.68 14.28
CA SER A 33 -2.47 5.01 13.31
C SER A 33 -1.39 5.82 14.03
N ALA A 34 -0.15 5.36 13.91
CA ALA A 34 1.02 6.09 14.39
C ALA A 34 1.88 6.47 13.16
N PRO A 35 1.61 7.62 12.53
CA PRO A 35 2.39 8.09 11.39
C PRO A 35 3.88 8.12 11.72
N ILE A 36 4.71 7.73 10.76
CA ILE A 36 6.15 7.83 10.95
C ILE A 36 6.62 9.26 10.77
N GLU A 37 7.40 9.74 11.72
CA GLU A 37 8.15 10.99 11.61
C GLU A 37 9.60 10.69 11.22
N ALA A 38 9.80 10.22 9.99
CA ALA A 38 11.15 10.02 9.47
C ALA A 38 11.76 11.36 9.04
N ASP A 39 12.81 11.78 9.73
CA ASP A 39 13.54 12.98 9.36
C ASP A 39 14.33 12.79 8.05
N ALA A 40 14.77 13.89 7.46
CA ALA A 40 15.52 13.88 6.21
C ALA A 40 16.84 13.10 6.30
N ALA A 41 17.50 13.12 7.45
CA ALA A 41 18.77 12.41 7.67
C ALA A 41 18.56 10.89 7.68
N THR A 42 17.54 10.41 8.37
CA THR A 42 17.16 8.99 8.39
C THR A 42 16.85 8.47 7.00
N LEU A 43 16.04 9.21 6.22
CA LEU A 43 15.69 8.83 4.85
C LEU A 43 16.89 8.88 3.92
N THR A 44 17.76 9.88 4.06
CA THR A 44 19.00 9.97 3.29
C THR A 44 19.92 8.79 3.59
N THR A 45 20.07 8.43 4.86
CA THR A 45 20.88 7.29 5.29
C THR A 45 20.33 5.98 4.72
N PHE A 46 19.02 5.77 4.79
CA PHE A 46 18.39 4.60 4.19
C PHE A 46 18.61 4.55 2.67
N GLY A 47 18.37 5.66 1.98
CA GLY A 47 18.54 5.80 0.53
C GLY A 47 20.00 5.65 0.07
N ALA A 48 20.98 5.95 0.92
CA ALA A 48 22.41 5.78 0.61
C ALA A 48 22.83 4.29 0.54
N GLY A 49 22.02 3.36 1.04
CA GLY A 49 22.27 1.92 0.96
C GLY A 49 22.43 1.44 -0.49
N ALA A 50 23.50 0.70 -0.78
CA ALA A 50 23.79 0.25 -2.16
C ALA A 50 22.65 -0.60 -2.76
N ALA A 51 22.03 -1.46 -1.94
CA ALA A 51 20.88 -2.26 -2.37
C ALA A 51 19.66 -1.39 -2.65
N VAL A 52 19.40 -0.37 -1.83
CA VAL A 52 18.27 0.57 -2.01
C VAL A 52 18.44 1.34 -3.32
N ARG A 53 19.63 1.93 -3.55
CA ARG A 53 19.94 2.62 -4.81
C ARG A 53 19.78 1.71 -6.03
N ARG A 54 20.19 0.44 -5.92
CA ARG A 54 20.02 -0.54 -6.99
C ARG A 54 18.54 -0.83 -7.25
N ALA A 55 17.74 -1.05 -6.20
CA ALA A 55 16.31 -1.29 -6.33
C ALA A 55 15.59 -0.11 -7.00
N VAL A 56 15.89 1.12 -6.57
CA VAL A 56 15.32 2.34 -7.18
C VAL A 56 15.76 2.47 -8.64
N LYS A 57 17.05 2.25 -8.92
CA LYS A 57 17.56 2.35 -10.30
C LYS A 57 16.94 1.32 -11.23
N LEU A 58 16.71 0.09 -10.77
CA LEU A 58 16.00 -0.93 -11.52
C LEU A 58 14.55 -0.51 -11.83
N ALA A 59 13.86 0.11 -10.86
CA ALA A 59 12.51 0.64 -11.09
C ALA A 59 12.52 1.76 -12.16
N GLN A 60 13.48 2.67 -12.11
CA GLN A 60 13.64 3.75 -13.10
C GLN A 60 13.95 3.24 -14.52
N LEU A 61 14.54 2.04 -14.62
CA LEU A 61 14.82 1.37 -15.89
C LEU A 61 13.68 0.44 -16.34
N ASP A 62 12.53 0.52 -15.70
CA ASP A 62 11.35 -0.34 -15.91
C ASP A 62 11.62 -1.85 -15.70
N MET A 63 12.68 -2.18 -14.98
CA MET A 63 13.01 -3.55 -14.55
C MET A 63 12.26 -3.86 -13.25
N ARG A 64 10.92 -3.86 -13.31
CA ARG A 64 10.05 -3.96 -12.13
C ARG A 64 10.23 -5.26 -11.34
N PRO A 65 10.30 -6.47 -11.98
CA PRO A 65 10.49 -7.72 -11.25
C PRO A 65 11.81 -7.77 -10.49
N GLU A 66 12.89 -7.26 -11.09
CA GLU A 66 14.22 -7.18 -10.46
C GLU A 66 14.22 -6.20 -9.30
N SER A 67 13.67 -5.00 -9.51
CA SER A 67 13.48 -3.99 -8.47
C SER A 67 12.69 -4.54 -7.30
N GLN A 68 11.61 -5.28 -7.56
CA GLN A 68 10.79 -5.88 -6.51
C GLN A 68 11.54 -6.94 -5.71
N ARG A 69 12.31 -7.81 -6.36
CA ARG A 69 13.14 -8.81 -5.67
C ARG A 69 14.19 -8.17 -4.78
N GLU A 70 14.89 -7.13 -5.28
CA GLU A 70 15.84 -6.36 -4.47
C GLU A 70 15.16 -5.71 -3.27
N TRP A 71 14.01 -5.07 -3.49
CA TRP A 71 13.26 -4.42 -2.42
C TRP A 71 12.81 -5.40 -1.34
N LEU A 72 12.26 -6.55 -1.73
CA LEU A 72 11.85 -7.60 -0.79
C LEU A 72 13.03 -8.13 0.04
N TYR A 73 14.22 -8.22 -0.58
CA TYR A 73 15.44 -8.60 0.14
C TYR A 73 15.83 -7.54 1.19
N ILE A 74 15.76 -6.25 0.82
CA ILE A 74 16.09 -5.13 1.72
C ILE A 74 15.18 -5.12 2.96
N VAL A 75 13.87 -5.27 2.76
CA VAL A 75 12.88 -5.16 3.85
C VAL A 75 12.69 -6.46 4.64
N ARG A 76 13.38 -7.51 4.28
CA ARG A 76 13.25 -8.81 4.92
C ARG A 76 13.76 -8.78 6.36
N GLY A 77 12.87 -9.12 7.30
CA GLY A 77 13.21 -9.22 8.73
C GLY A 77 13.48 -7.88 9.42
N LEU A 78 13.16 -6.75 8.78
CA LEU A 78 13.24 -5.45 9.43
C LEU A 78 12.16 -5.31 10.51
N PRO A 79 12.47 -4.64 11.64
CA PRO A 79 11.45 -4.25 12.62
C PRO A 79 10.52 -3.17 12.07
N ASP A 80 9.34 -3.01 12.69
CA ASP A 80 8.28 -2.12 12.23
C ASP A 80 8.76 -0.69 11.94
N GLU A 81 9.59 -0.10 12.81
CA GLU A 81 10.17 1.23 12.59
C GLU A 81 10.95 1.32 11.28
N ALA A 82 11.83 0.36 11.02
CA ALA A 82 12.64 0.33 9.81
C ALA A 82 11.80 0.04 8.57
N LEU A 83 10.74 -0.79 8.70
CA LEU A 83 9.76 -1.01 7.63
C LEU A 83 9.04 0.28 7.27
N LEU A 84 8.61 1.08 8.26
CA LEU A 84 7.95 2.35 8.00
C LEU A 84 8.90 3.38 7.37
N VAL A 85 10.17 3.43 7.79
CA VAL A 85 11.20 4.26 7.12
C VAL A 85 11.35 3.85 5.65
N ALA A 86 11.46 2.55 5.38
CA ALA A 86 11.56 2.03 4.02
C ALA A 86 10.31 2.35 3.19
N ALA A 87 9.11 2.21 3.78
CA ALA A 87 7.85 2.54 3.11
C ALA A 87 7.75 4.03 2.77
N GLU A 88 8.12 4.92 3.71
CA GLU A 88 8.14 6.37 3.47
C GLU A 88 9.17 6.76 2.40
N TYR A 89 10.34 6.13 2.41
CA TYR A 89 11.34 6.33 1.36
C TYR A 89 10.79 5.92 -0.01
N ALA A 90 10.19 4.72 -0.11
CA ALA A 90 9.57 4.24 -1.35
C ALA A 90 8.46 5.19 -1.85
N ARG A 91 7.62 5.72 -0.93
CA ARG A 91 6.60 6.70 -1.25
C ARG A 91 7.20 7.96 -1.88
N ARG A 92 8.29 8.49 -1.33
CA ARG A 92 9.00 9.67 -1.86
C ARG A 92 9.63 9.42 -3.23
N GLU A 93 10.09 8.20 -3.47
CA GLU A 93 10.61 7.77 -4.78
C GLU A 93 9.50 7.46 -5.81
N GLY A 94 8.22 7.62 -5.44
CA GLY A 94 7.08 7.28 -6.32
C GLY A 94 6.83 5.78 -6.49
N LEU A 95 7.47 4.95 -5.68
CA LEU A 95 7.32 3.49 -5.69
C LEU A 95 6.16 3.09 -4.76
N TYR A 96 4.94 3.47 -5.15
CA TYR A 96 3.75 3.36 -4.29
C TYR A 96 3.41 1.92 -3.91
N ASP A 97 3.55 0.98 -4.83
CA ASP A 97 3.35 -0.45 -4.58
C ASP A 97 4.33 -0.98 -3.52
N ARG A 98 5.59 -0.55 -3.53
CA ARG A 98 6.58 -0.91 -2.52
C ARG A 98 6.26 -0.26 -1.18
N ALA A 99 5.85 1.00 -1.19
CA ALA A 99 5.45 1.72 0.02
C ALA A 99 4.30 1.02 0.74
N ILE A 100 3.22 0.72 0.02
CA ILE A 100 2.05 0.03 0.55
C ILE A 100 2.42 -1.37 1.06
N ASN A 101 3.06 -2.18 0.21
CA ASN A 101 3.41 -3.56 0.55
C ASN A 101 4.38 -3.64 1.74
N THR A 102 5.25 -2.65 1.91
CA THR A 102 6.18 -2.59 3.03
C THR A 102 5.46 -2.16 4.31
N ALA A 103 4.61 -1.15 4.26
CA ALA A 103 3.81 -0.71 5.40
C ALA A 103 2.82 -1.79 5.88
N GLU A 104 2.31 -2.64 4.99
CA GLU A 104 1.45 -3.78 5.34
C GLU A 104 2.17 -4.88 6.15
N ARG A 105 3.50 -4.92 6.12
CA ARG A 105 4.29 -5.93 6.85
C ARG A 105 4.45 -5.63 8.34
N THR A 106 4.12 -4.41 8.77
CA THR A 106 4.21 -4.05 10.20
C THR A 106 3.20 -4.83 11.03
N SER A 107 3.60 -5.24 12.22
CA SER A 107 2.83 -6.13 13.11
C SER A 107 2.23 -5.42 14.31
N THR A 108 2.91 -4.44 14.88
CA THR A 108 2.50 -3.76 16.11
C THR A 108 2.34 -2.26 15.95
N ARG A 109 3.12 -1.65 15.07
CA ARG A 109 3.04 -0.22 14.74
C ARG A 109 2.58 -0.03 13.29
N HIS A 110 1.47 0.66 13.11
CA HIS A 110 0.86 0.84 11.80
C HIS A 110 0.80 2.31 11.41
N ASP A 111 1.24 2.61 10.20
CA ASP A 111 1.02 3.89 9.56
C ASP A 111 -0.03 3.72 8.45
N PHE A 112 -1.26 4.18 8.73
CA PHE A 112 -2.35 4.07 7.75
C PHE A 112 -2.21 5.05 6.61
N GLY A 113 -1.48 6.16 6.79
CA GLY A 113 -1.13 7.05 5.70
C GLY A 113 -0.28 6.36 4.62
N LEU A 114 0.60 5.43 5.05
CA LEU A 114 1.41 4.61 4.14
C LEU A 114 0.68 3.37 3.63
N ARG A 115 -0.15 2.72 4.45
CA ARG A 115 -0.95 1.55 4.03
C ARG A 115 -2.04 1.92 3.03
N TYR A 116 -2.68 3.07 3.22
CA TYR A 116 -3.79 3.56 2.42
C TYR A 116 -3.40 4.86 1.70
N LEU A 117 -2.28 4.81 0.98
CA LEU A 117 -1.82 5.91 0.15
C LEU A 117 -2.92 6.35 -0.82
N MET A 118 -3.00 7.65 -1.00
CA MET A 118 -3.89 8.28 -1.98
C MET A 118 -3.07 9.15 -2.95
N PRO A 119 -2.20 8.56 -3.78
CA PRO A 119 -1.51 9.31 -4.84
C PRO A 119 -2.52 9.73 -5.91
N PHE A 120 -2.13 10.66 -6.76
CA PHE A 120 -2.99 11.16 -7.83
C PHE A 120 -4.33 11.74 -7.33
N ARG A 121 -4.35 12.28 -6.11
CA ARG A 121 -5.57 12.78 -5.46
C ARG A 121 -6.40 13.74 -6.32
N PRO A 122 -5.81 14.73 -7.02
CA PRO A 122 -6.58 15.62 -7.88
C PRO A 122 -7.34 14.88 -8.97
N GLN A 123 -6.72 13.92 -9.66
CA GLN A 123 -7.32 13.14 -10.74
C GLN A 123 -8.48 12.28 -10.24
N PHE A 124 -8.28 11.58 -9.12
CA PHE A 124 -9.33 10.77 -8.50
C PHE A 124 -10.50 11.62 -7.99
N ALA A 125 -10.21 12.79 -7.38
CA ALA A 125 -11.25 13.70 -6.88
C ALA A 125 -12.10 14.25 -8.04
N THR A 126 -11.46 14.66 -9.15
CA THR A 126 -12.16 15.13 -10.34
C THR A 126 -13.06 14.03 -10.91
N ALA A 127 -12.53 12.83 -11.14
CA ALA A 127 -13.31 11.72 -11.66
C ALA A 127 -14.49 11.33 -10.74
N ALA A 128 -14.26 11.30 -9.42
CA ALA A 128 -15.30 11.03 -8.44
C ALA A 128 -16.45 12.04 -8.52
N GLN A 129 -16.12 13.32 -8.65
CA GLN A 129 -17.10 14.40 -8.77
C GLN A 129 -17.85 14.35 -10.10
N GLU A 130 -17.16 14.18 -11.20
CA GLU A 130 -17.75 14.13 -12.54
C GLU A 130 -18.73 12.97 -12.73
N HIS A 131 -18.45 11.83 -12.10
CA HIS A 131 -19.24 10.62 -12.24
C HIS A 131 -20.12 10.29 -11.03
N ALA A 132 -20.19 11.18 -10.03
CA ALA A 132 -20.96 10.99 -8.79
C ALA A 132 -20.63 9.67 -8.07
N VAL A 133 -19.36 9.29 -8.06
CA VAL A 133 -18.85 8.07 -7.40
C VAL A 133 -18.05 8.48 -6.16
N ASP A 134 -18.09 7.65 -5.11
CA ASP A 134 -17.26 7.89 -3.93
C ASP A 134 -15.76 7.76 -4.28
N ALA A 135 -14.98 8.80 -3.99
CA ALA A 135 -13.55 8.79 -4.21
C ALA A 135 -12.84 7.65 -3.46
N ALA A 136 -13.33 7.27 -2.27
CA ALA A 136 -12.76 6.15 -1.51
C ALA A 136 -12.89 4.82 -2.27
N LEU A 137 -14.00 4.62 -2.99
CA LEU A 137 -14.18 3.45 -3.85
C LEU A 137 -13.15 3.42 -4.98
N LEU A 138 -12.94 4.54 -5.66
CA LEU A 138 -11.96 4.63 -6.75
C LEU A 138 -10.53 4.36 -6.25
N PHE A 139 -10.15 4.93 -5.09
CA PHE A 139 -8.87 4.65 -4.46
C PHE A 139 -8.74 3.19 -4.05
N GLY A 140 -9.80 2.60 -3.50
CA GLY A 140 -9.84 1.19 -3.11
C GLY A 140 -9.60 0.25 -4.28
N ILE A 141 -10.27 0.50 -5.41
CA ILE A 141 -10.09 -0.27 -6.65
C ILE A 141 -8.65 -0.13 -7.16
N ALA A 142 -8.16 1.09 -7.37
CA ALA A 142 -6.80 1.31 -7.88
C ALA A 142 -5.71 0.71 -6.96
N ARG A 143 -5.94 0.77 -5.64
CA ARG A 143 -5.06 0.13 -4.67
C ARG A 143 -5.06 -1.39 -4.81
N GLN A 144 -6.20 -2.00 -5.01
CA GLN A 144 -6.34 -3.45 -5.17
C GLN A 144 -5.76 -3.93 -6.51
N GLU A 145 -6.03 -3.20 -7.57
CA GLU A 145 -5.72 -3.61 -8.95
C GLU A 145 -4.24 -3.41 -9.32
N SER A 146 -3.67 -2.27 -8.96
CA SER A 146 -2.31 -1.92 -9.41
C SER A 146 -1.36 -1.48 -8.31
N ARG A 147 -1.85 -1.25 -7.08
CA ARG A 147 -1.09 -0.53 -6.04
C ARG A 147 -0.57 0.82 -6.54
N PHE A 148 -1.37 1.48 -7.37
CA PHE A 148 -1.07 2.77 -8.01
C PHE A 148 0.14 2.76 -8.95
N VAL A 149 0.40 1.66 -9.61
CA VAL A 149 1.37 1.57 -10.71
C VAL A 149 0.68 1.95 -12.02
N PRO A 150 1.01 3.11 -12.64
CA PRO A 150 0.21 3.64 -13.76
C PRO A 150 0.29 2.81 -15.03
N ASP A 151 1.47 2.25 -15.32
CA ASP A 151 1.78 1.62 -16.61
C ASP A 151 1.80 0.10 -16.53
N ILE A 152 1.21 -0.46 -15.46
CA ILE A 152 1.21 -1.92 -15.28
C ILE A 152 0.26 -2.59 -16.28
N VAL A 153 0.73 -3.68 -16.87
CA VAL A 153 -0.06 -4.56 -17.74
C VAL A 153 -0.06 -5.96 -17.14
N SER A 154 -1.26 -6.52 -16.95
CA SER A 154 -1.39 -7.89 -16.43
C SER A 154 -1.11 -8.92 -17.52
N SER A 155 -0.90 -10.17 -17.13
CA SER A 155 -0.75 -11.29 -18.09
C SER A 155 -1.99 -11.52 -18.95
N ALA A 156 -3.17 -11.06 -18.51
CA ALA A 156 -4.42 -11.10 -19.25
C ALA A 156 -4.63 -9.88 -20.16
N GLY A 157 -3.76 -8.87 -20.11
CA GLY A 157 -3.85 -7.65 -20.90
C GLY A 157 -4.64 -6.52 -20.26
N ALA A 158 -4.98 -6.60 -18.97
CA ALA A 158 -5.57 -5.47 -18.24
C ALA A 158 -4.51 -4.38 -18.02
N VAL A 159 -4.89 -3.10 -18.12
CA VAL A 159 -3.95 -1.97 -18.19
C VAL A 159 -4.25 -0.91 -17.15
N GLY A 160 -3.18 -0.33 -16.61
CA GLY A 160 -3.19 0.91 -15.84
C GLY A 160 -3.67 0.79 -14.40
N LEU A 161 -3.96 1.93 -13.79
CA LEU A 161 -4.29 2.05 -12.37
C LEU A 161 -5.48 1.17 -11.94
N MET A 162 -6.49 1.04 -12.79
CA MET A 162 -7.72 0.30 -12.49
C MET A 162 -7.81 -1.05 -13.23
N GLN A 163 -6.72 -1.47 -13.87
CA GLN A 163 -6.61 -2.75 -14.59
C GLN A 163 -7.83 -3.05 -15.49
N LEU A 164 -8.17 -2.07 -16.32
CA LEU A 164 -9.26 -2.23 -17.27
C LEU A 164 -8.79 -3.02 -18.49
N MET A 165 -9.65 -3.92 -18.96
CA MET A 165 -9.46 -4.55 -20.25
C MET A 165 -9.74 -3.55 -21.38
N PRO A 166 -8.94 -3.50 -22.47
CA PRO A 166 -9.14 -2.55 -23.55
C PRO A 166 -10.58 -2.48 -24.12
N PRO A 167 -11.31 -3.61 -24.26
CA PRO A 167 -12.72 -3.55 -24.66
C PRO A 167 -13.65 -2.88 -23.65
N THR A 168 -13.28 -2.89 -22.36
CA THR A 168 -14.10 -2.28 -21.29
C THR A 168 -13.85 -0.77 -21.20
N ALA A 169 -12.70 -0.31 -21.69
CA ALA A 169 -12.29 1.11 -21.66
C ALA A 169 -12.83 1.92 -22.87
N GLN A 170 -13.60 1.31 -23.75
CA GLN A 170 -14.29 1.93 -24.91
C GLN A 170 -15.71 2.33 -24.50
#